data_628dc0f092c8db798c256c3856cd8465
#
_entry.id   628dc0f092c8db798c256c3856cd8465
#
_cell.length_a   1.000
_cell.length_b   1.000
_cell.length_c   1.000
_cell.angle_alpha   90.00
_cell.angle_beta   90.00
_cell.angle_gamma   90.00
#
_symmetry.space_group_name_H-M   'P 1'
#
loop_
_entity.id
_entity.type
_entity.pdbx_description
1 polymer ?
#
loop_
_entity_poly.entity_id
_entity_poly.type
_entity_poly.pdbx_seq_one_letter_code
_entity_poly.pdbx_strand_id
1 'polypeptide(L)'
;IKNANAVLAGEMDVSELGIKAVDEKTIEFTLESPTPYFLSLTDTRVMMPQRQDIVEQYGESYGAEAANLVYNGPFKLDTWTHNSELILVKNDQYWDAESVNLQTINYKIMNDENTIFNSFTNGSIDSCGCGTPEWMQKFEAMENVDYIHYTSPAVRFNFYNTKDELFQNENIRNAFTLALNREDIVETIYHGTMSAAYSWVPDGVSVGDAGIYRDQVEEPLKAMVESEDPKELLLKGMEELGLGDDPSTLE
;
A
#
# COMPACT_ATOMS: atom_id res chain seq x y z
N ILE A 1 -9.97 -10.66 -13.92
CA ILE A 1 -11.14 -11.51 -14.19
C ILE A 1 -11.75 -11.08 -15.52
N LYS A 2 -12.08 -12.06 -16.38
CA LYS A 2 -12.71 -11.80 -17.69
C LYS A 2 -14.05 -11.09 -17.50
N ASN A 3 -14.32 -10.09 -18.34
CA ASN A 3 -15.53 -9.27 -18.38
C ASN A 3 -15.84 -8.45 -17.10
N ALA A 4 -14.94 -8.39 -16.12
CA ALA A 4 -15.22 -7.71 -14.85
C ALA A 4 -15.56 -6.22 -15.04
N ASN A 5 -14.85 -5.50 -15.92
CA ASN A 5 -15.11 -4.08 -16.16
C ASN A 5 -16.46 -3.84 -16.85
N ALA A 6 -16.84 -4.66 -17.83
CA ALA A 6 -18.10 -4.54 -18.55
C ALA A 6 -19.30 -4.87 -17.64
N VAL A 7 -19.17 -5.89 -16.78
CA VAL A 7 -20.19 -6.23 -15.77
C VAL A 7 -20.34 -5.10 -14.74
N LEU A 8 -19.23 -4.55 -14.26
CA LEU A 8 -19.24 -3.43 -13.30
C LEU A 8 -19.88 -2.16 -13.89
N ALA A 9 -19.64 -1.90 -15.18
CA ALA A 9 -20.25 -0.78 -15.91
C ALA A 9 -21.75 -1.00 -16.26
N GLY A 10 -22.28 -2.20 -16.00
CA GLY A 10 -23.67 -2.56 -16.39
C GLY A 10 -23.84 -2.83 -17.87
N GLU A 11 -22.77 -3.01 -18.62
CA GLU A 11 -22.76 -3.29 -20.06
C GLU A 11 -22.95 -4.78 -20.37
N MET A 12 -22.72 -5.63 -19.35
CA MET A 12 -22.85 -7.08 -19.43
C MET A 12 -23.56 -7.64 -18.19
N ASP A 13 -24.27 -8.76 -18.37
CA ASP A 13 -24.89 -9.47 -17.27
C ASP A 13 -23.85 -10.13 -16.37
N VAL A 14 -24.14 -10.24 -15.07
CA VAL A 14 -23.23 -10.84 -14.09
C VAL A 14 -22.90 -12.31 -14.40
N SER A 15 -23.77 -13.02 -15.11
CA SER A 15 -23.52 -14.40 -15.57
C SER A 15 -22.39 -14.53 -16.58
N GLU A 16 -22.00 -13.42 -17.22
CA GLU A 16 -20.86 -13.35 -18.15
C GLU A 16 -19.51 -13.09 -17.47
N LEU A 17 -19.54 -12.88 -16.14
CA LEU A 17 -18.31 -12.71 -15.35
C LEU A 17 -17.46 -13.98 -15.40
N GLY A 18 -16.17 -13.83 -15.57
CA GLY A 18 -15.19 -14.94 -15.61
C GLY A 18 -15.00 -15.65 -14.25
N ILE A 19 -16.08 -15.84 -13.48
CA ILE A 19 -16.09 -16.61 -12.22
C ILE A 19 -17.25 -17.58 -12.28
N LYS A 20 -16.96 -18.85 -12.05
CA LYS A 20 -17.97 -19.90 -12.11
C LYS A 20 -17.81 -20.89 -10.95
N ALA A 21 -18.87 -21.12 -10.20
CA ALA A 21 -18.97 -22.29 -9.33
C ALA A 21 -19.24 -23.52 -10.18
N VAL A 22 -18.26 -24.41 -10.30
CA VAL A 22 -18.35 -25.65 -11.09
C VAL A 22 -19.15 -26.71 -10.31
N ASP A 23 -18.87 -26.79 -9.01
CA ASP A 23 -19.55 -27.64 -8.05
C ASP A 23 -19.47 -27.03 -6.63
N GLU A 24 -19.90 -27.75 -5.61
CA GLU A 24 -19.93 -27.28 -4.20
C GLU A 24 -18.55 -26.93 -3.62
N LYS A 25 -17.45 -27.31 -4.25
CA LYS A 25 -16.09 -27.16 -3.74
C LYS A 25 -15.12 -26.55 -4.77
N THR A 26 -15.59 -26.32 -5.99
CA THR A 26 -14.75 -25.89 -7.10
C THR A 26 -15.23 -24.57 -7.66
N ILE A 27 -14.34 -23.57 -7.64
CA ILE A 27 -14.54 -22.28 -8.30
C ILE A 27 -13.52 -22.17 -9.44
N GLU A 28 -13.99 -21.85 -10.63
CA GLU A 28 -13.18 -21.60 -11.81
C GLU A 28 -13.09 -20.09 -12.07
N PHE A 29 -11.87 -19.60 -12.25
CA PHE A 29 -11.59 -18.21 -12.64
C PHE A 29 -11.07 -18.18 -14.06
N THR A 30 -11.72 -17.43 -14.93
CA THR A 30 -11.23 -17.09 -16.27
C THR A 30 -10.64 -15.68 -16.24
N LEU A 31 -9.37 -15.55 -16.62
CA LEU A 31 -8.68 -14.27 -16.64
C LEU A 31 -8.77 -13.61 -18.02
N GLU A 32 -8.75 -12.28 -18.07
CA GLU A 32 -8.70 -11.49 -19.31
C GLU A 32 -7.41 -11.76 -20.10
N SER A 33 -6.30 -11.87 -19.38
CA SER A 33 -4.96 -12.16 -19.91
C SER A 33 -4.18 -13.05 -18.95
N PRO A 34 -3.11 -13.72 -19.40
CA PRO A 34 -2.22 -14.47 -18.53
C PRO A 34 -1.68 -13.58 -17.40
N THR A 35 -1.93 -13.98 -16.15
CA THR A 35 -1.54 -13.23 -14.95
C THR A 35 -0.78 -14.16 -14.01
N PRO A 36 0.56 -14.28 -14.14
CA PRO A 36 1.36 -15.23 -13.34
C PRO A 36 1.21 -15.07 -11.83
N TYR A 37 0.93 -13.86 -11.38
CA TYR A 37 0.74 -13.50 -9.96
C TYR A 37 -0.72 -13.58 -9.49
N PHE A 38 -1.63 -14.20 -10.26
CA PHE A 38 -3.06 -14.24 -9.92
C PHE A 38 -3.31 -14.88 -8.54
N LEU A 39 -2.58 -15.93 -8.19
CA LEU A 39 -2.73 -16.58 -6.88
C LEU A 39 -2.41 -15.63 -5.72
N SER A 40 -1.42 -14.76 -5.85
CA SER A 40 -1.11 -13.74 -4.84
C SER A 40 -2.25 -12.72 -4.67
N LEU A 41 -3.02 -12.46 -5.73
CA LEU A 41 -4.18 -11.58 -5.66
C LEU A 41 -5.34 -12.20 -4.86
N THR A 42 -5.41 -13.53 -4.75
CA THR A 42 -6.47 -14.21 -3.98
C THR A 42 -6.35 -14.01 -2.48
N ASP A 43 -5.19 -13.56 -1.99
CA ASP A 43 -4.96 -13.17 -0.59
C ASP A 43 -5.45 -11.74 -0.26
N THR A 44 -5.92 -11.01 -1.25
CA THR A 44 -6.42 -9.65 -1.05
C THR A 44 -7.86 -9.64 -0.50
N ARG A 45 -8.18 -8.57 0.24
CA ARG A 45 -9.50 -8.38 0.88
C ARG A 45 -10.69 -8.58 -0.06
N VAL A 46 -10.55 -8.16 -1.32
CA VAL A 46 -11.64 -8.25 -2.33
C VAL A 46 -11.94 -9.68 -2.78
N MET A 47 -11.05 -10.62 -2.50
CA MET A 47 -11.20 -12.04 -2.84
C MET A 47 -11.69 -12.88 -1.65
N MET A 48 -11.83 -12.29 -0.47
CA MET A 48 -12.33 -13.01 0.70
C MET A 48 -13.80 -13.37 0.52
N PRO A 49 -14.19 -14.64 0.80
CA PRO A 49 -15.56 -15.10 0.61
C PRO A 49 -16.52 -14.40 1.58
N GLN A 50 -17.68 -14.07 1.08
CA GLN A 50 -18.78 -13.49 1.86
C GLN A 50 -20.01 -14.37 1.75
N ARG A 51 -20.78 -14.50 2.84
CA ARG A 51 -22.04 -15.23 2.84
C ARG A 51 -23.16 -14.33 2.31
N GLN A 52 -23.78 -14.76 1.24
CA GLN A 52 -24.86 -14.01 0.56
C GLN A 52 -26.00 -13.69 1.51
N ASP A 53 -26.48 -14.67 2.29
CA ASP A 53 -27.59 -14.49 3.24
C ASP A 53 -27.28 -13.43 4.32
N ILE A 54 -26.05 -13.31 4.76
CA ILE A 54 -25.61 -12.30 5.74
C ILE A 54 -25.51 -10.92 5.08
N VAL A 55 -24.92 -10.84 3.88
CA VAL A 55 -24.86 -9.58 3.12
C VAL A 55 -26.28 -9.06 2.83
N GLU A 56 -27.20 -9.92 2.40
CA GLU A 56 -28.59 -9.56 2.13
C GLU A 56 -29.35 -9.15 3.41
N GLN A 57 -29.09 -9.83 4.54
CA GLN A 57 -29.72 -9.54 5.83
C GLN A 57 -29.35 -8.14 6.34
N TYR A 58 -28.08 -7.78 6.25
CA TYR A 58 -27.58 -6.53 6.84
C TYR A 58 -27.45 -5.38 5.85
N GLY A 59 -27.41 -5.65 4.52
CA GLY A 59 -27.34 -4.63 3.48
C GLY A 59 -26.21 -3.61 3.75
N GLU A 60 -26.56 -2.33 3.83
CA GLU A 60 -25.61 -1.24 4.09
C GLU A 60 -24.93 -1.33 5.49
N SER A 61 -25.54 -2.06 6.44
CA SER A 61 -24.97 -2.29 7.76
C SER A 61 -24.00 -3.48 7.80
N TYR A 62 -23.82 -4.22 6.69
CA TYR A 62 -22.85 -5.30 6.63
C TYR A 62 -21.44 -4.78 6.92
N GLY A 63 -20.75 -5.37 7.91
CA GLY A 63 -19.41 -4.95 8.32
C GLY A 63 -19.34 -3.68 9.16
N ALA A 64 -20.46 -3.05 9.51
CA ALA A 64 -20.49 -1.86 10.34
C ALA A 64 -20.38 -2.15 11.84
N GLU A 65 -20.77 -3.36 12.26
CA GLU A 65 -20.73 -3.82 13.65
C GLU A 65 -20.23 -5.26 13.74
N ALA A 66 -19.66 -5.64 14.88
CA ALA A 66 -19.17 -6.99 15.12
C ALA A 66 -20.24 -8.08 14.91
N ALA A 67 -21.46 -7.79 15.32
CA ALA A 67 -22.59 -8.70 15.20
C ALA A 67 -23.11 -8.90 13.76
N ASN A 68 -22.70 -8.03 12.82
CA ASN A 68 -23.15 -8.07 11.43
C ASN A 68 -22.21 -8.87 10.52
N LEU A 69 -21.28 -9.61 11.10
CA LEU A 69 -20.24 -10.36 10.39
C LEU A 69 -20.25 -11.83 10.77
N VAL A 70 -19.79 -12.67 9.86
CA VAL A 70 -19.44 -14.06 10.11
C VAL A 70 -17.98 -14.29 9.71
N TYR A 71 -17.34 -15.24 10.35
CA TYR A 71 -15.89 -15.36 10.31
C TYR A 71 -15.46 -16.78 9.94
N ASN A 72 -14.46 -16.90 9.07
CA ASN A 72 -13.77 -18.13 8.74
C ASN A 72 -12.27 -18.07 9.03
N GLY A 73 -11.78 -16.94 9.56
CA GLY A 73 -10.39 -16.74 9.94
C GLY A 73 -10.07 -17.19 11.37
N PRO A 74 -8.80 -17.04 11.80
CA PRO A 74 -8.32 -17.47 13.12
C PRO A 74 -8.90 -16.67 14.30
N PHE A 75 -9.43 -15.47 14.03
CA PHE A 75 -10.05 -14.61 15.04
C PHE A 75 -11.42 -14.13 14.59
N LYS A 76 -12.25 -13.79 15.57
CA LYS A 76 -13.56 -13.15 15.41
C LYS A 76 -13.55 -11.81 16.11
N LEU A 77 -14.16 -10.79 15.51
CA LEU A 77 -14.39 -9.51 16.17
C LEU A 77 -15.50 -9.69 17.21
N ASP A 78 -15.15 -9.60 18.47
CA ASP A 78 -16.07 -9.74 19.61
C ASP A 78 -16.68 -8.39 19.97
N THR A 79 -15.83 -7.39 20.15
CA THR A 79 -16.26 -6.06 20.57
C THR A 79 -15.66 -5.01 19.65
N TRP A 80 -16.48 -4.04 19.25
CA TRP A 80 -16.05 -2.85 18.53
C TRP A 80 -16.61 -1.60 19.20
N THR A 81 -15.77 -0.91 19.95
CA THR A 81 -16.07 0.42 20.49
C THR A 81 -15.49 1.44 19.51
N HIS A 82 -16.35 2.04 18.70
CA HIS A 82 -15.93 2.99 17.65
C HIS A 82 -15.03 4.09 18.21
N ASN A 83 -13.96 4.41 17.50
CA ASN A 83 -12.92 5.39 17.87
C ASN A 83 -12.16 5.08 19.17
N SER A 84 -12.28 3.90 19.75
CA SER A 84 -11.64 3.50 20.99
C SER A 84 -10.88 2.18 20.87
N GLU A 85 -11.59 1.08 20.61
CA GLU A 85 -10.93 -0.23 20.56
C GLU A 85 -11.69 -1.26 19.72
N LEU A 86 -10.94 -2.24 19.20
CA LEU A 86 -11.47 -3.49 18.65
C LEU A 86 -10.88 -4.66 19.44
N ILE A 87 -11.74 -5.57 19.90
CA ILE A 87 -11.33 -6.78 20.59
C ILE A 87 -11.62 -7.97 19.69
N LEU A 88 -10.57 -8.68 19.31
CA LEU A 88 -10.66 -9.93 18.58
C LEU A 88 -10.46 -11.09 19.55
N VAL A 89 -11.28 -12.13 19.43
CA VAL A 89 -11.14 -13.38 20.18
C VAL A 89 -10.84 -14.54 19.26
N LYS A 90 -10.11 -15.54 19.74
CA LYS A 90 -9.79 -16.76 18.99
C LYS A 90 -11.08 -17.41 18.44
N ASN A 91 -11.00 -17.86 17.21
CA ASN A 91 -12.06 -18.61 16.58
C ASN A 91 -11.79 -20.12 16.67
N ASP A 92 -12.42 -20.80 17.63
CA ASP A 92 -12.25 -22.24 17.82
C ASP A 92 -12.77 -23.10 16.67
N GLN A 93 -13.53 -22.50 15.73
CA GLN A 93 -14.02 -23.15 14.51
C GLN A 93 -13.11 -22.90 13.30
N TYR A 94 -12.02 -22.19 13.48
CA TYR A 94 -11.01 -22.03 12.43
C TYR A 94 -10.40 -23.39 12.10
N TRP A 95 -10.17 -23.66 10.80
CA TRP A 95 -9.70 -24.97 10.34
C TRP A 95 -8.36 -25.39 10.94
N ASP A 96 -7.52 -24.42 11.32
CA ASP A 96 -6.21 -24.64 11.97
C ASP A 96 -6.14 -23.93 13.33
N ALA A 97 -7.21 -24.06 14.12
CA ALA A 97 -7.31 -23.41 15.42
C ALA A 97 -6.22 -23.83 16.42
N GLU A 98 -5.65 -25.02 16.26
CA GLU A 98 -4.59 -25.55 17.13
C GLU A 98 -3.27 -24.77 16.95
N SER A 99 -2.99 -24.23 15.78
CA SER A 99 -1.82 -23.39 15.52
C SER A 99 -1.92 -21.98 16.13
N VAL A 100 -3.13 -21.54 16.51
CA VAL A 100 -3.39 -20.19 17.02
C VAL A 100 -3.15 -20.15 18.52
N ASN A 101 -2.07 -19.49 18.95
CA ASN A 101 -1.69 -19.41 20.37
C ASN A 101 -2.39 -18.27 21.12
N LEU A 102 -2.62 -17.13 20.49
CA LEU A 102 -3.27 -15.98 21.11
C LEU A 102 -4.75 -16.23 21.32
N GLN A 103 -5.26 -15.89 22.49
CA GLN A 103 -6.69 -16.00 22.83
C GLN A 103 -7.44 -14.72 22.50
N THR A 104 -6.79 -13.58 22.67
CA THR A 104 -7.39 -12.26 22.47
C THR A 104 -6.36 -11.31 21.87
N ILE A 105 -6.80 -10.44 20.95
CA ILE A 105 -6.03 -9.31 20.43
C ILE A 105 -6.88 -8.07 20.66
N ASN A 106 -6.30 -7.09 21.36
CA ASN A 106 -6.97 -5.82 21.63
C ASN A 106 -6.27 -4.69 20.86
N TYR A 107 -6.93 -4.17 19.84
CA TYR A 107 -6.46 -3.00 19.10
C TYR A 107 -6.97 -1.73 19.78
N LYS A 108 -6.07 -0.92 20.31
CA LYS A 108 -6.38 0.42 20.80
C LYS A 108 -6.30 1.44 19.66
N ILE A 109 -7.35 2.23 19.49
CA ILE A 109 -7.40 3.30 18.49
C ILE A 109 -6.90 4.59 19.13
N MET A 110 -5.71 5.01 18.76
CA MET A 110 -5.05 6.23 19.25
C MET A 110 -4.54 7.04 18.06
N ASN A 111 -4.79 8.35 18.05
CA ASN A 111 -4.45 9.23 16.92
C ASN A 111 -3.17 10.05 17.18
N ASP A 112 -2.66 10.08 18.40
CA ASP A 112 -1.46 10.82 18.77
C ASP A 112 -0.28 9.86 18.97
N GLU A 113 0.80 10.06 18.22
CA GLU A 113 1.99 9.19 18.26
C GLU A 113 2.66 9.15 19.64
N ASN A 114 2.75 10.30 20.34
CA ASN A 114 3.35 10.32 21.66
C ASN A 114 2.52 9.51 22.66
N THR A 115 1.20 9.53 22.53
CA THR A 115 0.29 8.71 23.35
C THR A 115 0.52 7.23 23.07
N ILE A 116 0.69 6.83 21.81
CA ILE A 116 0.98 5.45 21.40
C ILE A 116 2.33 5.02 22.00
N PHE A 117 3.38 5.79 21.81
CA PHE A 117 4.74 5.45 22.25
C PHE A 117 4.88 5.43 23.79
N ASN A 118 4.20 6.33 24.48
CA ASN A 118 4.13 6.30 25.94
C ASN A 118 3.34 5.07 26.44
N SER A 119 2.25 4.68 25.76
CA SER A 119 1.48 3.49 26.10
C SER A 119 2.30 2.21 25.87
N PHE A 120 3.13 2.16 24.85
CA PHE A 120 4.08 1.07 24.64
C PHE A 120 5.17 1.05 25.72
N THR A 121 5.78 2.20 26.02
CA THR A 121 6.84 2.32 27.01
C THR A 121 6.38 1.90 28.42
N ASN A 122 5.13 2.18 28.80
CA ASN A 122 4.57 1.82 30.10
C ASN A 122 3.91 0.45 30.14
N GLY A 123 3.94 -0.31 29.02
CA GLY A 123 3.39 -1.66 28.94
C GLY A 123 1.87 -1.73 28.81
N SER A 124 1.19 -0.63 28.44
CA SER A 124 -0.25 -0.64 28.22
C SER A 124 -0.63 -1.24 26.86
N ILE A 125 0.31 -1.30 25.93
CA ILE A 125 0.23 -2.03 24.67
C ILE A 125 1.55 -2.79 24.43
N ASP A 126 1.45 -3.90 23.73
CA ASP A 126 2.57 -4.84 23.48
C ASP A 126 3.29 -4.56 22.16
N SER A 127 2.68 -3.83 21.24
CA SER A 127 3.23 -3.58 19.91
C SER A 127 2.72 -2.24 19.35
N CYS A 128 3.60 -1.52 18.66
CA CYS A 128 3.24 -0.34 17.88
C CYS A 128 4.17 -0.18 16.67
N GLY A 129 3.70 0.50 15.62
CA GLY A 129 4.57 0.98 14.55
C GLY A 129 5.27 2.27 14.98
N CYS A 130 6.57 2.41 14.65
CA CYS A 130 7.33 3.61 14.93
C CYS A 130 8.06 4.08 13.67
N GLY A 131 7.81 5.32 13.23
CA GLY A 131 8.50 5.97 12.13
C GLY A 131 9.17 7.29 12.53
N THR A 132 9.08 7.68 13.80
CA THR A 132 9.64 8.92 14.35
C THR A 132 11.05 8.64 14.85
N PRO A 133 12.11 9.27 14.27
CA PRO A 133 13.50 8.92 14.52
C PRO A 133 13.93 8.98 15.98
N GLU A 134 13.48 9.98 16.73
CA GLU A 134 13.80 10.12 18.16
C GLU A 134 13.26 8.95 18.98
N TRP A 135 12.05 8.48 18.65
CA TRP A 135 11.44 7.33 19.31
C TRP A 135 12.06 6.01 18.86
N MET A 136 12.47 5.92 17.58
CA MET A 136 13.20 4.75 17.06
C MET A 136 14.49 4.54 17.85
N GLN A 137 15.32 5.58 17.99
CA GLN A 137 16.56 5.50 18.78
C GLN A 137 16.31 5.13 20.24
N LYS A 138 15.23 5.65 20.83
CA LYS A 138 14.85 5.34 22.20
C LYS A 138 14.43 3.87 22.35
N PHE A 139 13.65 3.33 21.42
CA PHE A 139 13.19 1.93 21.46
C PHE A 139 14.33 0.96 21.16
N GLU A 140 15.23 1.26 20.23
CA GLU A 140 16.43 0.48 19.94
C GLU A 140 17.38 0.38 21.15
N ALA A 141 17.39 1.37 22.01
CA ALA A 141 18.18 1.37 23.24
C ALA A 141 17.54 0.60 24.42
N MET A 142 16.29 0.13 24.26
CA MET A 142 15.57 -0.60 25.33
C MET A 142 15.87 -2.10 25.22
N GLU A 143 16.42 -2.70 26.28
CA GLU A 143 16.78 -4.14 26.31
C GLU A 143 15.61 -5.12 26.17
N ASN A 144 14.38 -4.66 26.47
CA ASN A 144 13.16 -5.48 26.44
C ASN A 144 12.27 -5.18 25.25
N VAL A 145 12.80 -4.55 24.20
CA VAL A 145 12.07 -4.22 22.96
C VAL A 145 12.74 -4.93 21.78
N ASP A 146 11.94 -5.70 21.06
CA ASP A 146 12.33 -6.24 19.76
C ASP A 146 11.98 -5.23 18.68
N TYR A 147 12.99 -4.71 17.98
CA TYR A 147 12.82 -3.76 16.89
C TYR A 147 12.91 -4.49 15.55
N ILE A 148 11.80 -4.53 14.81
CA ILE A 148 11.71 -5.24 13.54
C ILE A 148 11.72 -4.24 12.38
N HIS A 149 12.79 -4.26 11.59
CA HIS A 149 12.86 -3.55 10.33
C HIS A 149 12.35 -4.41 9.18
N TYR A 150 11.55 -3.82 8.32
CA TYR A 150 11.17 -4.46 7.07
C TYR A 150 11.09 -3.43 5.94
N THR A 151 11.47 -3.85 4.74
CA THR A 151 11.36 -3.02 3.54
C THR A 151 9.98 -3.20 2.94
N SER A 152 9.23 -2.11 2.84
CA SER A 152 7.95 -2.11 2.13
C SER A 152 8.18 -1.96 0.63
N PRO A 153 7.60 -2.79 -0.24
CA PRO A 153 7.67 -2.65 -1.69
C PRO A 153 6.75 -1.52 -2.19
N ALA A 154 6.87 -0.35 -1.60
CA ALA A 154 6.07 0.83 -1.91
C ALA A 154 6.97 1.99 -2.34
N VAL A 155 6.52 2.76 -3.33
CA VAL A 155 7.20 3.97 -3.80
C VAL A 155 6.33 5.18 -3.54
N ARG A 156 6.91 6.23 -2.96
CA ARG A 156 6.31 7.56 -2.91
C ARG A 156 6.75 8.34 -4.15
N PHE A 157 5.82 8.97 -4.81
CA PHE A 157 6.08 9.67 -6.07
C PHE A 157 5.17 10.88 -6.23
N ASN A 158 5.59 11.80 -7.10
CA ASN A 158 4.79 12.95 -7.50
C ASN A 158 4.10 12.68 -8.84
N PHE A 159 2.84 13.10 -8.96
CA PHE A 159 2.13 13.13 -10.22
C PHE A 159 2.22 14.50 -10.87
N TYR A 160 2.38 14.51 -12.18
CA TYR A 160 2.16 15.69 -13.00
C TYR A 160 0.80 15.60 -13.67
N ASN A 161 0.00 16.64 -13.55
CA ASN A 161 -1.27 16.73 -14.28
C ASN A 161 -0.97 17.01 -15.77
N THR A 162 -0.89 15.98 -16.58
CA THR A 162 -0.59 16.10 -18.03
C THR A 162 -1.72 16.70 -18.86
N LYS A 163 -2.84 17.10 -18.24
CA LYS A 163 -3.87 17.94 -18.88
C LYS A 163 -3.55 19.44 -18.76
N ASP A 164 -2.69 19.81 -17.84
CA ASP A 164 -2.17 21.16 -17.67
C ASP A 164 -1.18 21.47 -18.79
N GLU A 165 -1.32 22.65 -19.43
CA GLU A 165 -0.53 23.05 -20.60
C GLU A 165 0.98 23.03 -20.30
N LEU A 166 1.40 23.42 -19.09
CA LEU A 166 2.80 23.43 -18.69
C LEU A 166 3.33 21.97 -18.63
N PHE A 167 2.60 21.07 -17.96
CA PHE A 167 3.03 19.68 -17.78
C PHE A 167 2.73 18.74 -18.96
N GLN A 168 2.17 19.24 -20.07
CA GLN A 168 2.17 18.52 -21.35
C GLN A 168 3.59 18.44 -21.92
N ASN A 169 4.45 19.43 -21.63
CA ASN A 169 5.83 19.45 -22.09
C ASN A 169 6.70 18.45 -21.29
N GLU A 170 7.42 17.57 -21.99
CA GLU A 170 8.26 16.55 -21.38
C GLU A 170 9.49 17.14 -20.70
N ASN A 171 10.12 18.16 -21.31
CA ASN A 171 11.31 18.79 -20.73
C ASN A 171 10.97 19.46 -19.40
N ILE A 172 9.79 20.06 -19.27
CA ILE A 172 9.34 20.63 -18.00
C ILE A 172 9.11 19.52 -16.94
N ARG A 173 8.42 18.43 -17.29
CA ARG A 173 8.26 17.31 -16.34
C ARG A 173 9.60 16.75 -15.87
N ASN A 174 10.53 16.59 -16.81
CA ASN A 174 11.87 16.09 -16.49
C ASN A 174 12.65 17.09 -15.61
N ALA A 175 12.55 18.38 -15.90
CA ALA A 175 13.15 19.43 -15.08
C ALA A 175 12.70 19.34 -13.61
N PHE A 176 11.38 19.29 -13.37
CA PHE A 176 10.82 19.16 -12.02
C PHE A 176 11.21 17.83 -11.36
N THR A 177 11.28 16.74 -12.13
CA THR A 177 11.69 15.42 -11.63
C THR A 177 13.14 15.42 -11.19
N LEU A 178 14.05 16.02 -11.98
CA LEU A 178 15.50 16.01 -11.71
C LEU A 178 15.92 17.09 -10.70
N ALA A 179 15.12 18.13 -10.51
CA ALA A 179 15.38 19.16 -9.49
C ALA A 179 15.20 18.64 -8.05
N LEU A 180 14.57 17.49 -7.85
CA LEU A 180 14.40 16.90 -6.52
C LEU A 180 15.67 16.18 -6.10
N ASN A 181 16.34 16.69 -5.07
CA ASN A 181 17.42 15.97 -4.39
C ASN A 181 16.83 14.88 -3.48
N ARG A 182 16.78 13.67 -3.98
CA ARG A 182 16.14 12.52 -3.31
C ARG A 182 16.89 12.09 -2.07
N GLU A 183 18.21 12.14 -2.12
CA GLU A 183 19.08 11.79 -1.00
C GLU A 183 18.89 12.77 0.16
N ASP A 184 18.91 14.08 -0.10
CA ASP A 184 18.67 15.08 0.94
C ASP A 184 17.27 14.94 1.56
N ILE A 185 16.24 14.60 0.76
CA ILE A 185 14.89 14.34 1.25
C ILE A 185 14.89 13.12 2.18
N VAL A 186 15.56 12.03 1.78
CA VAL A 186 15.66 10.82 2.59
C VAL A 186 16.41 11.09 3.89
N GLU A 187 17.52 11.83 3.84
CA GLU A 187 18.33 12.13 5.01
C GLU A 187 17.64 13.14 5.96
N THR A 188 17.12 14.25 5.43
CA THR A 188 16.63 15.36 6.26
C THR A 188 15.19 15.21 6.70
N ILE A 189 14.33 14.61 5.87
CA ILE A 189 12.89 14.47 6.15
C ILE A 189 12.57 13.07 6.69
N TYR A 190 13.14 12.05 6.07
CA TYR A 190 12.86 10.64 6.44
C TYR A 190 13.93 10.04 7.34
N HIS A 191 15.01 10.76 7.65
CA HIS A 191 16.07 10.37 8.58
C HIS A 191 16.60 8.94 8.32
N GLY A 192 16.74 8.58 7.05
CA GLY A 192 17.23 7.26 6.62
C GLY A 192 16.23 6.10 6.75
N THR A 193 14.97 6.38 7.10
CA THR A 193 13.92 5.32 7.17
C THR A 193 13.39 4.89 5.80
N MET A 194 13.81 5.56 4.74
CA MET A 194 13.49 5.25 3.35
C MET A 194 14.77 5.26 2.52
N SER A 195 14.70 4.74 1.30
CA SER A 195 15.75 4.86 0.30
C SER A 195 15.33 5.76 -0.85
N ALA A 196 16.29 6.46 -1.47
CA ALA A 196 16.06 7.26 -2.65
C ALA A 196 15.67 6.35 -3.83
N ALA A 197 14.56 6.65 -4.51
CA ALA A 197 14.06 5.85 -5.61
C ALA A 197 14.32 6.54 -6.95
N TYR A 198 14.95 5.84 -7.87
CA TYR A 198 15.22 6.27 -9.24
C TYR A 198 14.45 5.47 -10.29
N SER A 199 13.45 4.71 -9.83
CA SER A 199 12.55 3.92 -10.68
C SER A 199 11.20 3.65 -10.01
N TRP A 200 10.23 3.15 -10.80
CA TRP A 200 8.93 2.73 -10.31
C TRP A 200 8.93 1.48 -9.45
N VAL A 201 9.83 0.53 -9.75
CA VAL A 201 9.91 -0.72 -9.00
C VAL A 201 10.93 -0.53 -7.89
N PRO A 202 10.51 -0.54 -6.61
CA PRO A 202 11.41 -0.35 -5.48
C PRO A 202 12.28 -1.58 -5.23
N ASP A 203 13.22 -1.42 -4.30
CA ASP A 203 13.97 -2.53 -3.74
C ASP A 203 13.05 -3.55 -3.06
N GLY A 204 13.49 -4.80 -2.97
CA GLY A 204 12.76 -5.87 -2.30
C GLY A 204 11.61 -6.51 -3.11
N VAL A 205 11.32 -6.02 -4.33
CA VAL A 205 10.34 -6.69 -5.20
C VAL A 205 10.94 -7.97 -5.78
N SER A 206 10.38 -9.12 -5.38
CA SER A 206 10.79 -10.43 -5.86
C SER A 206 10.25 -10.72 -7.27
N VAL A 207 11.07 -11.36 -8.09
CA VAL A 207 10.69 -11.93 -9.39
C VAL A 207 10.72 -13.47 -9.35
N GLY A 208 10.27 -14.04 -8.28
CA GLY A 208 10.25 -15.48 -8.04
C GLY A 208 11.66 -16.05 -7.93
N ASP A 209 11.91 -17.19 -8.56
CA ASP A 209 13.21 -17.87 -8.54
C ASP A 209 14.36 -17.05 -9.17
N ALA A 210 14.02 -16.00 -9.92
CA ALA A 210 15.02 -15.09 -10.49
C ALA A 210 15.60 -14.08 -9.49
N GLY A 211 15.10 -14.03 -8.24
CA GLY A 211 15.62 -13.16 -7.19
C GLY A 211 14.92 -11.79 -7.09
N ILE A 212 15.69 -10.74 -6.87
CA ILE A 212 15.17 -9.37 -6.71
C ILE A 212 15.22 -8.62 -8.05
N TYR A 213 14.16 -7.91 -8.39
CA TYR A 213 14.04 -7.17 -9.65
C TYR A 213 15.12 -6.10 -9.81
N ARG A 214 15.39 -5.33 -8.75
CA ARG A 214 16.39 -4.25 -8.79
C ARG A 214 17.81 -4.71 -9.01
N ASP A 215 18.14 -5.94 -8.63
CA ASP A 215 19.46 -6.52 -8.87
C ASP A 215 19.72 -6.81 -10.36
N GLN A 216 18.67 -6.81 -11.19
CA GLN A 216 18.72 -7.24 -12.59
C GLN A 216 18.45 -6.09 -13.58
N VAL A 217 17.92 -4.95 -13.11
CA VAL A 217 17.48 -3.84 -13.97
C VAL A 217 18.02 -2.54 -13.45
N GLU A 218 18.69 -1.78 -14.32
CA GLU A 218 19.18 -0.44 -13.99
C GLU A 218 18.02 0.53 -13.67
N GLU A 219 18.33 1.53 -12.88
CA GLU A 219 17.39 2.59 -12.52
C GLU A 219 17.43 3.71 -13.57
N PRO A 220 16.38 3.90 -14.35
CA PRO A 220 16.40 4.79 -15.53
C PRO A 220 16.68 6.25 -15.18
N LEU A 221 16.26 6.73 -14.00
CA LEU A 221 16.47 8.12 -13.59
C LEU A 221 17.91 8.41 -13.15
N LYS A 222 18.72 7.42 -12.75
CA LYS A 222 20.13 7.65 -12.36
C LYS A 222 20.94 8.25 -13.50
N ALA A 223 20.86 7.67 -14.69
CA ALA A 223 21.56 8.18 -15.85
C ALA A 223 21.11 9.61 -16.21
N MET A 224 19.83 9.93 -16.08
CA MET A 224 19.33 11.28 -16.33
C MET A 224 19.82 12.30 -15.29
N VAL A 225 19.83 11.93 -14.02
CA VAL A 225 20.36 12.80 -12.94
C VAL A 225 21.84 13.12 -13.13
N GLU A 226 22.62 12.19 -13.68
CA GLU A 226 24.05 12.36 -13.93
C GLU A 226 24.36 13.18 -15.20
N SER A 227 23.47 13.16 -16.20
CA SER A 227 23.74 13.75 -17.53
C SER A 227 22.96 15.00 -17.87
N GLU A 228 21.85 15.28 -17.19
CA GLU A 228 20.92 16.35 -17.54
C GLU A 228 20.90 17.46 -16.47
N ASP A 229 20.89 18.71 -16.89
CA ASP A 229 20.69 19.85 -16.00
C ASP A 229 19.20 20.22 -15.94
N PRO A 230 18.56 20.18 -14.75
CA PRO A 230 17.14 20.48 -14.63
C PRO A 230 16.78 21.91 -15.02
N LYS A 231 17.71 22.87 -14.87
CA LYS A 231 17.49 24.26 -15.27
C LYS A 231 17.51 24.39 -16.81
N GLU A 232 18.44 23.72 -17.48
CA GLU A 232 18.49 23.73 -18.94
C GLU A 232 17.25 23.07 -19.55
N LEU A 233 16.78 21.97 -18.97
CA LEU A 233 15.52 21.33 -19.37
C LEU A 233 14.32 22.25 -19.16
N LEU A 234 14.24 22.97 -18.04
CA LEU A 234 13.15 23.90 -17.78
C LEU A 234 13.13 25.01 -18.82
N LEU A 235 14.27 25.66 -19.09
CA LEU A 235 14.37 26.73 -20.08
C LEU A 235 14.00 26.26 -21.50
N LYS A 236 14.46 25.07 -21.86
CA LYS A 236 14.11 24.44 -23.13
C LYS A 236 12.60 24.20 -23.26
N GLY A 237 11.98 23.64 -22.22
CA GLY A 237 10.53 23.42 -22.20
C GLY A 237 9.74 24.72 -22.25
N MET A 238 10.21 25.78 -21.58
CA MET A 238 9.59 27.11 -21.63
C MET A 238 9.69 27.73 -23.04
N GLU A 239 10.85 27.60 -23.70
CA GLU A 239 11.03 28.06 -25.08
C GLU A 239 10.06 27.32 -26.03
N GLU A 240 9.94 26.00 -25.91
CA GLU A 240 9.02 25.17 -26.71
C GLU A 240 7.55 25.58 -26.53
N LEU A 241 7.18 26.06 -25.35
CA LEU A 241 5.82 26.56 -25.03
C LEU A 241 5.65 28.08 -25.30
N GLY A 242 6.71 28.80 -25.71
CA GLY A 242 6.66 30.23 -25.94
C GLY A 242 6.52 31.07 -24.67
N LEU A 243 6.97 30.58 -23.52
CA LEU A 243 6.84 31.23 -22.20
C LEU A 243 8.03 32.16 -21.86
N GLY A 244 9.00 32.32 -22.79
CA GLY A 244 10.22 33.10 -22.55
C GLY A 244 11.28 32.30 -21.79
N ASP A 245 12.25 33.04 -21.20
CA ASP A 245 13.45 32.47 -20.59
C ASP A 245 13.59 32.80 -19.08
N ASP A 246 12.58 33.39 -18.48
CA ASP A 246 12.57 33.73 -17.06
C ASP A 246 11.63 32.78 -16.28
N PRO A 247 12.18 31.76 -15.56
CA PRO A 247 11.37 30.83 -14.77
C PRO A 247 10.52 31.48 -13.67
N SER A 248 10.88 32.70 -13.22
CA SER A 248 10.10 33.41 -12.21
C SER A 248 8.72 33.87 -12.70
N THR A 249 8.47 33.77 -14.00
CA THR A 249 7.19 34.11 -14.61
C THR A 249 6.18 32.95 -14.65
N LEU A 250 6.62 31.76 -14.27
CA LEU A 250 5.72 30.59 -14.16
C LEU A 250 4.90 30.70 -12.88
N GLU A 251 3.57 30.75 -13.01
CA GLU A 251 2.59 30.77 -11.92
C GLU A 251 2.06 29.37 -11.60
#